data_3f738286d9b01fe8bb55d79508c07bbf
#
_entry.id   3f738286d9b01fe8bb55d79508c07bbf
#
_cell.length_a   1.000
_cell.length_b   1.000
_cell.length_c   1.000
_cell.angle_alpha   90.00
_cell.angle_beta   90.00
_cell.angle_gamma   90.00
#
_symmetry.space_group_name_H-M   'P 1'
#
loop_
_entity.id
_entity.type
_entity.pdbx_description
1 polymer ?
#
loop_
_entity_poly.entity_id
_entity_poly.type
_entity_poly.pdbx_seq_one_letter_code
_entity_poly.pdbx_strand_id
1 'polypeptide(L)'
;FTPIKEIPLPHPDAQAFECKDKNGTHLGVLYMDFFPRASKRGGAWCGTYRSQTYKDGKRQGPVVTIVCNFSQPAPGQPALLSADEAETLFHEFGHGLHNLFKDVHSYGVSGVPRDFVDLPSQVMEHWVFEPELLKEYAKHYETNEVIPAELIEKLDKSGKYGQGFATTEYLAASLLDMDFHVLKEVHEGADVMKFEETVLGERGLLKQIPSRYRTTYFNNTMGGGYPAGYYSYIWAEVLAADAY
;
A
#
# COMPACT_ATOMS: atom_id res chain seq x y z
N PHE A 1 -0.40 -7.57 19.36
CA PHE A 1 -1.46 -6.60 19.08
C PHE A 1 -2.64 -6.83 20.01
N THR A 2 -2.87 -5.91 20.95
CA THR A 2 -3.95 -5.99 21.93
C THR A 2 -5.00 -4.91 21.63
N PRO A 3 -6.29 -5.25 21.42
CA PRO A 3 -7.33 -4.27 21.16
C PRO A 3 -7.46 -3.25 22.31
N ILE A 4 -7.60 -1.97 21.97
CA ILE A 4 -7.86 -0.87 22.90
C ILE A 4 -9.27 -0.37 22.68
N LYS A 5 -10.09 -0.31 23.74
CA LYS A 5 -11.49 0.13 23.68
C LYS A 5 -11.72 1.54 24.24
N GLU A 6 -10.77 2.05 25.01
CA GLU A 6 -10.94 3.27 25.80
C GLU A 6 -10.37 4.53 25.12
N ILE A 7 -9.92 4.45 23.87
CA ILE A 7 -9.41 5.58 23.11
C ILE A 7 -10.41 6.03 22.03
N PRO A 8 -10.44 7.33 21.68
CA PRO A 8 -11.29 7.81 20.61
C PRO A 8 -10.95 7.12 19.27
N LEU A 9 -11.97 6.66 18.56
CA LEU A 9 -11.85 6.13 17.21
C LEU A 9 -12.28 7.18 16.18
N PRO A 10 -11.60 7.27 15.02
CA PRO A 10 -11.97 8.20 13.96
C PRO A 10 -13.33 7.86 13.33
N HIS A 11 -13.75 6.61 13.40
CA HIS A 11 -15.04 6.11 12.95
C HIS A 11 -15.43 4.86 13.75
N PRO A 12 -16.73 4.55 13.93
CA PRO A 12 -17.17 3.33 14.65
C PRO A 12 -16.63 2.02 14.06
N ASP A 13 -16.38 1.96 12.75
CA ASP A 13 -15.82 0.79 12.07
C ASP A 13 -14.30 0.66 12.24
N ALA A 14 -13.63 1.70 12.73
CA ALA A 14 -12.20 1.66 12.98
C ALA A 14 -11.88 0.87 14.25
N GLN A 15 -10.72 0.27 14.27
CA GLN A 15 -10.20 -0.48 15.40
C GLN A 15 -8.87 0.13 15.86
N ALA A 16 -8.53 -0.03 17.12
CA ALA A 16 -7.26 0.41 17.67
C ALA A 16 -6.59 -0.68 18.48
N PHE A 17 -5.26 -0.78 18.34
CA PHE A 17 -4.46 -1.79 18.98
C PHE A 17 -3.23 -1.18 19.66
N GLU A 18 -2.92 -1.63 20.86
CA GLU A 18 -1.60 -1.48 21.45
C GLU A 18 -0.65 -2.51 20.83
N CYS A 19 0.49 -2.04 20.33
CA CYS A 19 1.51 -2.92 19.75
C CYS A 19 2.67 -3.05 20.74
N LYS A 20 3.04 -4.29 21.06
CA LYS A 20 4.15 -4.64 21.95
C LYS A 20 5.11 -5.59 21.27
N ASP A 21 6.37 -5.55 21.67
CA ASP A 21 7.36 -6.56 21.30
C ASP A 21 7.13 -7.88 22.07
N LYS A 22 7.96 -8.89 21.78
CA LYS A 22 7.92 -10.21 22.45
C LYS A 22 8.17 -10.16 23.96
N ASN A 23 8.74 -9.07 24.47
CA ASN A 23 9.04 -8.87 25.88
C ASN A 23 7.95 -8.02 26.58
N GLY A 24 6.92 -7.62 25.87
CA GLY A 24 5.85 -6.77 26.36
C GLY A 24 6.15 -5.26 26.33
N THR A 25 7.27 -4.85 25.72
CA THR A 25 7.63 -3.42 25.59
C THR A 25 6.68 -2.74 24.60
N HIS A 26 6.10 -1.63 25.00
CA HIS A 26 5.24 -0.84 24.16
C HIS A 26 5.98 -0.28 22.93
N LEU A 27 5.56 -0.65 21.75
CA LEU A 27 6.09 -0.15 20.46
C LEU A 27 5.33 1.08 19.97
N GLY A 28 4.00 1.04 20.01
CA GLY A 28 3.15 2.11 19.52
C GLY A 28 1.67 1.73 19.53
N VAL A 29 0.86 2.59 18.94
CA VAL A 29 -0.58 2.35 18.74
C VAL A 29 -0.87 2.27 17.25
N LEU A 30 -1.66 1.28 16.84
CA LEU A 30 -2.10 1.08 15.46
C LEU A 30 -3.61 1.24 15.37
N TYR A 31 -4.06 2.16 14.53
CA TYR A 31 -5.45 2.25 14.08
C TYR A 31 -5.62 1.54 12.75
N MET A 32 -6.72 0.81 12.59
CA MET A 32 -7.10 0.12 11.35
C MET A 32 -8.50 0.56 10.94
N ASP A 33 -8.66 1.02 9.70
CA ASP A 33 -9.91 1.52 9.13
C ASP A 33 -10.10 0.90 7.75
N PHE A 34 -10.89 -0.17 7.67
CA PHE A 34 -10.90 -1.07 6.52
C PHE A 34 -11.98 -0.79 5.48
N PHE A 35 -13.11 -0.16 5.85
CA PHE A 35 -14.27 -0.10 4.98
C PHE A 35 -14.51 1.27 4.37
N PRO A 36 -15.07 1.34 3.14
CA PRO A 36 -15.37 2.59 2.47
C PRO A 36 -16.54 3.33 3.13
N ARG A 37 -16.58 4.64 2.95
CA ARG A 37 -17.71 5.52 3.30
C ARG A 37 -17.63 6.81 2.49
N ALA A 38 -18.72 7.57 2.42
CA ALA A 38 -18.85 8.75 1.57
C ALA A 38 -17.75 9.81 1.75
N SER A 39 -17.23 9.99 2.97
CA SER A 39 -16.19 10.98 3.29
C SER A 39 -14.76 10.43 3.17
N LYS A 40 -14.59 9.15 2.85
CA LYS A 40 -13.29 8.48 2.80
C LYS A 40 -12.75 8.45 1.38
N ARG A 41 -11.49 8.84 1.21
CA ARG A 41 -10.81 8.71 -0.08
C ARG A 41 -10.59 7.23 -0.41
N GLY A 42 -10.72 6.86 -1.69
CA GLY A 42 -10.44 5.51 -2.18
C GLY A 42 -8.95 5.15 -2.14
N GLY A 43 -8.65 3.88 -2.40
CA GLY A 43 -7.30 3.30 -2.29
C GLY A 43 -6.96 2.85 -0.87
N ALA A 44 -5.68 2.55 -0.63
CA ALA A 44 -5.17 2.20 0.69
C ALA A 44 -3.94 3.06 1.00
N TRP A 45 -3.66 3.29 2.28
CA TRP A 45 -2.47 4.00 2.73
C TRP A 45 -2.17 3.76 4.20
N CYS A 46 -0.90 3.84 4.54
CA CYS A 46 -0.43 3.96 5.90
C CYS A 46 -0.05 5.42 6.22
N GLY A 47 -0.39 5.89 7.41
CA GLY A 47 -0.06 7.21 7.89
C GLY A 47 0.32 7.21 9.36
N THR A 48 0.75 8.35 9.85
CA THR A 48 1.06 8.53 11.27
C THR A 48 0.39 9.78 11.82
N TYR A 49 -0.38 9.63 12.90
CA TYR A 49 -0.86 10.77 13.67
C TYR A 49 0.26 11.36 14.54
N ARG A 50 1.19 10.52 14.95
CA ARG A 50 2.41 10.91 15.68
C ARG A 50 3.54 9.98 15.27
N SER A 51 4.66 10.57 14.84
CA SER A 51 5.89 9.79 14.58
C SER A 51 6.56 9.41 15.89
N GLN A 52 7.37 8.34 15.83
CA GLN A 52 8.26 7.99 16.94
C GLN A 52 9.25 9.12 17.21
N THR A 53 9.50 9.39 18.47
CA THR A 53 10.48 10.38 18.92
C THR A 53 11.00 10.05 20.32
N TYR A 54 11.98 10.81 20.80
CA TYR A 54 12.41 10.83 22.19
C TYR A 54 12.06 12.15 22.84
N LYS A 55 11.50 12.09 24.05
CA LYS A 55 11.23 13.25 24.89
C LYS A 55 11.75 12.97 26.30
N ASP A 56 12.57 13.85 26.82
CA ASP A 56 13.17 13.73 28.16
C ASP A 56 13.87 12.36 28.36
N GLY A 57 14.60 11.90 27.34
CA GLY A 57 15.31 10.62 27.34
C GLY A 57 14.40 9.37 27.24
N LYS A 58 13.08 9.54 27.09
CA LYS A 58 12.12 8.43 26.99
C LYS A 58 11.57 8.31 25.57
N ARG A 59 11.55 7.09 25.05
CA ARG A 59 10.94 6.77 23.75
C ARG A 59 9.42 7.06 23.81
N GLN A 60 8.96 7.83 22.84
CA GLN A 60 7.55 8.04 22.57
C GLN A 60 7.18 7.19 21.35
N GLY A 61 6.37 6.16 21.57
CA GLY A 61 5.91 5.29 20.48
C GLY A 61 5.08 6.05 19.45
N PRO A 62 5.11 5.63 18.18
CA PRO A 62 4.29 6.22 17.14
C PRO A 62 2.81 5.91 17.33
N VAL A 63 1.96 6.72 16.71
CA VAL A 63 0.55 6.43 16.51
C VAL A 63 0.34 6.30 15.00
N VAL A 64 0.18 5.07 14.56
CA VAL A 64 0.11 4.67 13.14
C VAL A 64 -1.34 4.42 12.75
N THR A 65 -1.68 4.67 11.51
CA THR A 65 -2.98 4.28 10.95
C THR A 65 -2.79 3.55 9.63
N ILE A 66 -3.53 2.46 9.44
CA ILE A 66 -3.73 1.76 8.19
C ILE A 66 -5.16 2.01 7.75
N VAL A 67 -5.32 2.51 6.54
CA VAL A 67 -6.62 2.82 5.95
C VAL A 67 -6.76 2.05 4.64
N CYS A 68 -7.85 1.29 4.50
CA CYS A 68 -8.19 0.54 3.30
C CYS A 68 -9.62 0.87 2.86
N ASN A 69 -10.06 0.30 1.75
CA ASN A 69 -11.41 0.40 1.24
C ASN A 69 -11.88 -0.98 0.75
N PHE A 70 -11.82 -1.96 1.66
CA PHE A 70 -12.22 -3.34 1.37
C PHE A 70 -13.72 -3.47 1.16
N SER A 71 -14.11 -4.49 0.42
CA SER A 71 -15.51 -4.81 0.17
C SER A 71 -16.28 -4.97 1.48
N GLN A 72 -17.30 -4.12 1.67
CA GLN A 72 -18.08 -4.13 2.90
C GLN A 72 -19.00 -5.36 2.91
N PRO A 73 -19.01 -6.15 4.00
CA PRO A 73 -19.88 -7.31 4.08
C PRO A 73 -21.35 -6.91 4.14
N ALA A 74 -22.23 -7.77 3.66
CA ALA A 74 -23.67 -7.62 3.91
C ALA A 74 -23.95 -7.73 5.43
N PRO A 75 -25.03 -7.11 5.94
CA PRO A 75 -25.38 -7.21 7.36
C PRO A 75 -25.44 -8.67 7.85
N GLY A 76 -24.71 -8.97 8.91
CA GLY A 76 -24.64 -10.32 9.48
C GLY A 76 -23.73 -11.31 8.75
N GLN A 77 -23.02 -10.87 7.70
CA GLN A 77 -22.03 -11.67 7.01
C GLN A 77 -20.60 -11.27 7.42
N PRO A 78 -19.63 -12.19 7.40
CA PRO A 78 -18.22 -11.86 7.63
C PRO A 78 -17.66 -11.06 6.45
N ALA A 79 -16.66 -10.22 6.72
CA ALA A 79 -15.87 -9.59 5.68
C ALA A 79 -14.90 -10.64 5.09
N LEU A 80 -15.12 -11.01 3.83
CA LEU A 80 -14.26 -11.92 3.09
C LEU A 80 -13.44 -11.11 2.09
N LEU A 81 -12.13 -11.11 2.26
CA LEU A 81 -11.23 -10.38 1.37
C LEU A 81 -10.98 -11.17 0.09
N SER A 82 -10.89 -10.46 -1.03
CA SER A 82 -10.29 -11.02 -2.25
C SER A 82 -8.78 -11.24 -2.06
N ALA A 83 -8.14 -11.95 -2.99
CA ALA A 83 -6.69 -12.12 -3.01
C ALA A 83 -5.97 -10.76 -3.01
N ASP A 84 -6.38 -9.84 -3.88
CA ASP A 84 -5.81 -8.50 -4.01
C ASP A 84 -6.04 -7.64 -2.75
N GLU A 85 -7.20 -7.78 -2.09
CA GLU A 85 -7.47 -7.09 -0.82
C GLU A 85 -6.59 -7.63 0.32
N ALA A 86 -6.33 -8.94 0.34
CA ALA A 86 -5.42 -9.55 1.30
C ALA A 86 -3.98 -9.07 1.07
N GLU A 87 -3.52 -9.04 -0.18
CA GLU A 87 -2.21 -8.49 -0.55
C GLU A 87 -2.07 -7.02 -0.14
N THR A 88 -3.10 -6.20 -0.42
CA THR A 88 -3.16 -4.79 0.02
C THR A 88 -3.04 -4.68 1.55
N LEU A 89 -3.67 -5.57 2.31
CA LEU A 89 -3.56 -5.56 3.78
C LEU A 89 -2.12 -5.84 4.23
N PHE A 90 -1.46 -6.82 3.62
CA PHE A 90 -0.06 -7.13 3.92
C PHE A 90 0.86 -5.96 3.55
N HIS A 91 0.63 -5.33 2.39
CA HIS A 91 1.34 -4.13 1.96
C HIS A 91 1.24 -3.01 3.01
N GLU A 92 0.03 -2.60 3.36
CA GLU A 92 -0.17 -1.51 4.34
C GLU A 92 0.34 -1.88 5.73
N PHE A 93 0.27 -3.16 6.09
CA PHE A 93 0.83 -3.66 7.33
C PHE A 93 2.36 -3.60 7.34
N GLY A 94 3.03 -3.81 6.19
CA GLY A 94 4.47 -3.60 6.02
C GLY A 94 4.89 -2.16 6.33
N HIS A 95 4.17 -1.18 5.80
CA HIS A 95 4.33 0.22 6.19
C HIS A 95 4.06 0.46 7.69
N GLY A 96 3.03 -0.19 8.21
CA GLY A 96 2.68 -0.13 9.64
C GLY A 96 3.83 -0.62 10.52
N LEU A 97 4.41 -1.77 10.21
CA LEU A 97 5.56 -2.34 10.92
C LEU A 97 6.79 -1.43 10.81
N HIS A 98 7.08 -0.91 9.63
CA HIS A 98 8.18 0.03 9.42
C HIS A 98 8.06 1.24 10.36
N ASN A 99 6.85 1.81 10.50
CA ASN A 99 6.62 2.92 11.41
C ASN A 99 6.67 2.51 12.90
N LEU A 100 6.13 1.36 13.27
CA LEU A 100 6.13 0.85 14.65
C LEU A 100 7.53 0.52 15.16
N PHE A 101 8.39 -0.01 14.29
CA PHE A 101 9.77 -0.36 14.65
C PHE A 101 10.76 0.80 14.57
N LYS A 102 10.34 1.99 14.16
CA LYS A 102 11.21 3.17 14.22
C LYS A 102 11.73 3.40 15.63
N ASP A 103 13.03 3.58 15.72
CA ASP A 103 13.72 3.90 16.98
C ASP A 103 14.91 4.82 16.70
N VAL A 104 14.63 6.10 16.48
CA VAL A 104 15.62 7.12 16.16
C VAL A 104 15.61 8.23 17.20
N HIS A 105 16.79 8.61 17.66
CA HIS A 105 16.96 9.64 18.67
C HIS A 105 16.85 11.06 18.10
N SER A 106 17.27 11.26 16.85
CA SER A 106 17.29 12.57 16.20
C SER A 106 16.09 12.71 15.25
N TYR A 107 15.29 13.75 15.50
CA TYR A 107 14.23 14.13 14.57
C TYR A 107 14.86 14.47 13.20
N GLY A 108 14.27 14.10 12.13
CA GLY A 108 14.77 14.34 10.78
C GLY A 108 15.55 13.19 10.15
N VAL A 109 16.08 12.24 10.94
CA VAL A 109 16.68 11.01 10.38
C VAL A 109 15.70 9.82 10.33
N SER A 110 14.44 10.05 10.68
CA SER A 110 13.38 9.03 10.63
C SER A 110 12.72 8.91 9.26
N GLY A 111 12.97 9.84 8.36
CA GLY A 111 12.50 9.80 6.98
C GLY A 111 13.33 8.84 6.13
N VAL A 112 12.69 8.21 5.17
CA VAL A 112 13.37 7.38 4.16
C VAL A 112 13.16 7.99 2.77
N PRO A 113 14.08 7.76 1.82
CA PRO A 113 13.87 8.16 0.43
C PRO A 113 12.54 7.61 -0.12
N ARG A 114 11.92 8.37 -1.03
CA ARG A 114 10.62 8.00 -1.58
C ARG A 114 10.64 6.66 -2.29
N ASP A 115 11.71 6.37 -3.00
CA ASP A 115 11.93 5.12 -3.73
C ASP A 115 12.39 3.94 -2.85
N PHE A 116 12.44 4.13 -1.53
CA PHE A 116 12.67 3.07 -0.56
C PHE A 116 11.43 2.80 0.31
N VAL A 117 10.48 3.72 0.37
CA VAL A 117 9.37 3.66 1.34
C VAL A 117 8.48 2.44 1.16
N ASP A 118 8.36 1.94 -0.06
CA ASP A 118 7.55 0.77 -0.42
C ASP A 118 8.30 -0.58 -0.28
N LEU A 119 9.61 -0.57 0.01
CA LEU A 119 10.35 -1.82 0.23
C LEU A 119 9.75 -2.70 1.34
N PRO A 120 9.53 -2.23 2.57
CA PRO A 120 8.99 -3.08 3.62
C PRO A 120 7.56 -3.54 3.34
N SER A 121 6.76 -2.75 2.63
CA SER A 121 5.40 -3.14 2.25
C SER A 121 5.40 -4.21 1.18
N GLN A 122 6.20 -4.06 0.13
CA GLN A 122 6.31 -5.05 -0.95
C GLN A 122 6.98 -6.35 -0.50
N VAL A 123 7.94 -6.31 0.41
CA VAL A 123 8.45 -7.54 1.05
C VAL A 123 7.33 -8.29 1.77
N MET A 124 6.43 -7.58 2.45
CA MET A 124 5.30 -8.21 3.13
C MET A 124 4.29 -8.86 2.18
N GLU A 125 4.10 -8.32 0.97
CA GLU A 125 3.23 -8.92 -0.06
C GLU A 125 3.64 -10.35 -0.41
N HIS A 126 4.94 -10.65 -0.48
CA HIS A 126 5.42 -12.00 -0.77
C HIS A 126 4.89 -13.05 0.22
N TRP A 127 4.68 -12.66 1.49
CA TRP A 127 4.22 -13.57 2.53
C TRP A 127 2.74 -13.93 2.41
N VAL A 128 1.91 -13.11 1.72
CA VAL A 128 0.46 -13.33 1.68
C VAL A 128 0.09 -14.67 1.05
N PHE A 129 0.82 -15.12 0.04
CA PHE A 129 0.53 -16.37 -0.66
C PHE A 129 1.45 -17.52 -0.26
N GLU A 130 2.29 -17.33 0.76
CA GLU A 130 3.12 -18.41 1.28
C GLU A 130 2.27 -19.56 1.81
N PRO A 131 2.48 -20.81 1.35
CA PRO A 131 1.61 -21.94 1.69
C PRO A 131 1.46 -22.17 3.18
N GLU A 132 2.50 -21.96 3.97
CA GLU A 132 2.45 -22.12 5.42
C GLU A 132 1.59 -21.07 6.10
N LEU A 133 1.66 -19.80 5.63
CA LEU A 133 0.80 -18.73 6.12
C LEU A 133 -0.66 -18.92 5.68
N LEU A 134 -0.90 -19.32 4.45
CA LEU A 134 -2.25 -19.60 3.97
C LEU A 134 -2.97 -20.65 4.83
N LYS A 135 -2.27 -21.67 5.31
CA LYS A 135 -2.83 -22.65 6.26
C LYS A 135 -3.29 -22.03 7.57
N GLU A 136 -2.66 -20.93 8.00
CA GLU A 136 -3.01 -20.26 9.25
C GLU A 136 -4.23 -19.33 9.10
N TYR A 137 -4.33 -18.57 8.03
CA TYR A 137 -5.38 -17.55 7.92
C TYR A 137 -6.43 -17.82 6.82
N ALA A 138 -6.09 -18.53 5.73
CA ALA A 138 -7.02 -18.81 4.65
C ALA A 138 -7.90 -20.01 4.97
N LYS A 139 -8.87 -19.80 5.88
CA LYS A 139 -9.78 -20.84 6.37
C LYS A 139 -11.21 -20.47 6.05
N HIS A 140 -12.01 -21.49 5.74
CA HIS A 140 -13.45 -21.31 5.49
C HIS A 140 -14.14 -20.76 6.76
N TYR A 141 -14.88 -19.67 6.62
CA TYR A 141 -15.39 -18.90 7.75
C TYR A 141 -16.42 -19.66 8.63
N GLU A 142 -17.08 -20.71 8.10
CA GLU A 142 -18.03 -21.56 8.85
C GLU A 142 -17.38 -22.86 9.31
N THR A 143 -16.65 -23.55 8.41
CA THR A 143 -16.13 -24.91 8.69
C THR A 143 -14.72 -24.90 9.28
N ASN A 144 -14.01 -23.77 9.19
CA ASN A 144 -12.61 -23.61 9.57
C ASN A 144 -11.64 -24.54 8.79
N GLU A 145 -12.09 -25.10 7.67
CA GLU A 145 -11.24 -25.89 6.78
C GLU A 145 -10.24 -24.99 6.07
N VAL A 146 -9.00 -25.46 6.00
CA VAL A 146 -7.91 -24.75 5.30
C VAL A 146 -8.19 -24.72 3.81
N ILE A 147 -7.78 -23.66 3.13
CA ILE A 147 -7.87 -23.53 1.68
C ILE A 147 -7.28 -24.75 0.97
N PRO A 148 -7.98 -25.37 -0.01
CA PRO A 148 -7.47 -26.52 -0.75
C PRO A 148 -6.18 -26.19 -1.51
N ALA A 149 -5.21 -27.12 -1.51
CA ALA A 149 -3.94 -26.96 -2.22
C ALA A 149 -4.13 -26.64 -3.72
N GLU A 150 -5.15 -27.22 -4.38
CA GLU A 150 -5.48 -26.91 -5.76
C GLU A 150 -5.82 -25.44 -6.00
N LEU A 151 -6.45 -24.77 -5.03
CA LEU A 151 -6.76 -23.33 -5.14
C LEU A 151 -5.48 -22.50 -4.97
N ILE A 152 -4.57 -22.90 -4.09
CA ILE A 152 -3.27 -22.24 -3.91
C ILE A 152 -2.47 -22.31 -5.23
N GLU A 153 -2.41 -23.48 -5.88
CA GLU A 153 -1.76 -23.62 -7.18
C GLU A 153 -2.40 -22.76 -8.28
N LYS A 154 -3.72 -22.60 -8.26
CA LYS A 154 -4.43 -21.74 -9.20
C LYS A 154 -4.12 -20.25 -8.95
N LEU A 155 -4.01 -19.82 -7.70
CA LEU A 155 -3.60 -18.46 -7.33
C LEU A 155 -2.19 -18.17 -7.86
N ASP A 156 -1.22 -19.04 -7.62
CA ASP A 156 0.15 -18.89 -8.13
C ASP A 156 0.21 -18.78 -9.66
N LYS A 157 -0.52 -19.64 -10.36
CA LYS A 157 -0.60 -19.58 -11.82
C LYS A 157 -1.29 -18.31 -12.34
N SER A 158 -2.33 -17.85 -11.63
CA SER A 158 -3.06 -16.63 -11.98
C SER A 158 -2.17 -15.39 -11.86
N GLY A 159 -1.34 -15.31 -10.82
CA GLY A 159 -0.42 -14.19 -10.61
C GLY A 159 0.62 -14.02 -11.72
N LYS A 160 0.91 -15.08 -12.48
CA LYS A 160 1.86 -15.05 -13.62
C LYS A 160 1.21 -14.70 -14.96
N TYR A 161 -0.12 -14.68 -15.03
CA TYR A 161 -0.84 -14.40 -16.27
C TYR A 161 -0.89 -12.90 -16.55
N GLY A 162 -0.60 -12.53 -17.81
CA GLY A 162 -0.73 -11.13 -18.24
C GLY A 162 0.37 -10.19 -17.73
N GLN A 163 1.46 -10.69 -17.17
CA GLN A 163 2.55 -9.87 -16.62
C GLN A 163 3.15 -8.88 -17.64
N GLY A 164 3.24 -9.25 -18.91
CA GLY A 164 3.69 -8.33 -19.96
C GLY A 164 2.78 -7.11 -20.10
N PHE A 165 1.45 -7.31 -20.03
CA PHE A 165 0.48 -6.21 -20.03
C PHE A 165 0.63 -5.34 -18.77
N ALA A 166 0.59 -5.96 -17.58
CA ALA A 166 0.66 -5.26 -16.31
C ALA A 166 1.95 -4.40 -16.18
N THR A 167 3.09 -5.00 -16.52
CA THR A 167 4.38 -4.29 -16.49
C THR A 167 4.44 -3.15 -17.50
N THR A 168 3.91 -3.34 -18.73
CA THR A 168 3.88 -2.29 -19.74
C THR A 168 3.00 -1.12 -19.33
N GLU A 169 1.81 -1.40 -18.78
CA GLU A 169 0.90 -0.39 -18.25
C GLU A 169 1.54 0.41 -17.12
N TYR A 170 2.24 -0.28 -16.22
CA TYR A 170 2.93 0.34 -15.08
C TYR A 170 4.11 1.22 -15.53
N LEU A 171 4.93 0.71 -16.45
CA LEU A 171 6.03 1.48 -17.03
C LEU A 171 5.55 2.71 -17.79
N ALA A 172 4.44 2.59 -18.54
CA ALA A 172 3.85 3.73 -19.23
C ALA A 172 3.45 4.86 -18.27
N ALA A 173 2.85 4.52 -17.11
CA ALA A 173 2.52 5.49 -16.08
C ALA A 173 3.77 6.15 -15.47
N SER A 174 4.81 5.37 -15.21
CA SER A 174 6.08 5.87 -14.67
C SER A 174 6.79 6.82 -15.64
N LEU A 175 6.78 6.48 -16.93
CA LEU A 175 7.37 7.31 -17.98
C LEU A 175 6.56 8.58 -18.22
N LEU A 176 5.24 8.50 -18.20
CA LEU A 176 4.37 9.67 -18.31
C LEU A 176 4.59 10.66 -17.17
N ASP A 177 4.74 10.16 -15.94
CA ASP A 177 5.11 10.97 -14.77
C ASP A 177 6.41 11.72 -15.01
N MET A 178 7.45 11.01 -15.46
CA MET A 178 8.74 11.62 -15.77
C MET A 178 8.64 12.65 -16.89
N ASP A 179 7.88 12.38 -17.97
CA ASP A 179 7.71 13.29 -19.10
C ASP A 179 7.08 14.61 -18.68
N PHE A 180 6.10 14.58 -17.77
CA PHE A 180 5.55 15.81 -17.19
C PHE A 180 6.57 16.57 -16.34
N HIS A 181 7.36 15.88 -15.53
CA HIS A 181 8.24 16.52 -14.55
C HIS A 181 9.62 16.94 -15.09
N VAL A 182 9.95 16.60 -16.33
CA VAL A 182 11.13 17.15 -17.03
C VAL A 182 10.80 18.37 -17.88
N LEU A 183 9.52 18.77 -18.00
CA LEU A 183 9.15 19.98 -18.70
C LEU A 183 9.76 21.21 -18.05
N LYS A 184 10.39 22.08 -18.88
CA LYS A 184 10.99 23.33 -18.41
C LYS A 184 9.98 24.45 -18.22
N GLU A 185 8.87 24.36 -18.94
CA GLU A 185 7.82 25.36 -18.94
C GLU A 185 6.46 24.67 -18.93
N VAL A 186 5.53 25.20 -18.15
CA VAL A 186 4.12 24.80 -18.14
C VAL A 186 3.33 25.89 -18.84
N HIS A 187 2.66 25.53 -19.92
CA HIS A 187 1.81 26.45 -20.66
C HIS A 187 0.38 26.42 -20.09
N GLU A 188 -0.13 27.57 -19.71
CA GLU A 188 -1.52 27.72 -19.30
C GLU A 188 -2.45 27.29 -20.46
N GLY A 189 -3.46 26.50 -20.17
CA GLY A 189 -4.38 25.96 -21.18
C GLY A 189 -3.82 24.82 -22.03
N ALA A 190 -2.68 24.23 -21.67
CA ALA A 190 -2.14 23.05 -22.35
C ALA A 190 -3.14 21.89 -22.34
N ASP A 191 -3.27 21.22 -23.48
CA ASP A 191 -4.06 19.99 -23.59
C ASP A 191 -3.26 18.81 -23.03
N VAL A 192 -3.47 18.54 -21.76
CA VAL A 192 -2.76 17.48 -21.03
C VAL A 192 -3.06 16.07 -21.58
N MET A 193 -4.25 15.89 -22.17
CA MET A 193 -4.63 14.60 -22.77
C MET A 193 -3.89 14.38 -24.09
N LYS A 194 -3.73 15.42 -24.87
CA LYS A 194 -2.94 15.36 -26.11
C LYS A 194 -1.45 15.15 -25.81
N PHE A 195 -0.93 15.76 -24.76
CA PHE A 195 0.43 15.52 -24.30
C PHE A 195 0.63 14.05 -23.94
N GLU A 196 -0.25 13.48 -23.08
CA GLU A 196 -0.24 12.06 -22.71
C GLU A 196 -0.21 11.15 -23.95
N GLU A 197 -1.15 11.36 -24.89
CA GLU A 197 -1.23 10.57 -26.12
C GLU A 197 0.06 10.66 -26.96
N THR A 198 0.63 11.86 -27.07
CA THR A 198 1.85 12.10 -27.85
C THR A 198 3.04 11.39 -27.25
N VAL A 199 3.35 11.63 -25.98
CA VAL A 199 4.57 11.07 -25.34
C VAL A 199 4.52 9.56 -25.20
N LEU A 200 3.35 8.99 -24.87
CA LEU A 200 3.18 7.54 -24.79
C LEU A 200 3.25 6.88 -26.17
N GLY A 201 2.71 7.54 -27.22
CA GLY A 201 2.81 7.10 -28.61
C GLY A 201 4.24 7.12 -29.11
N GLU A 202 5.02 8.16 -28.84
CA GLU A 202 6.43 8.27 -29.20
C GLU A 202 7.29 7.19 -28.51
N ARG A 203 6.91 6.77 -27.29
CA ARG A 203 7.54 5.66 -26.58
C ARG A 203 7.11 4.27 -27.07
N GLY A 204 6.20 4.21 -28.03
CA GLY A 204 5.76 2.97 -28.66
C GLY A 204 4.69 2.22 -27.88
N LEU A 205 3.97 2.85 -26.97
CA LEU A 205 2.85 2.22 -26.28
C LEU A 205 1.80 1.78 -27.29
N LEU A 206 1.40 0.52 -27.20
CA LEU A 206 0.37 -0.03 -28.07
C LEU A 206 -0.98 0.63 -27.80
N LYS A 207 -1.72 0.96 -28.85
CA LYS A 207 -3.04 1.63 -28.73
C LYS A 207 -4.07 0.82 -27.93
N GLN A 208 -3.87 -0.48 -27.82
CA GLN A 208 -4.71 -1.39 -27.05
C GLN A 208 -4.43 -1.33 -25.55
N ILE A 209 -3.33 -0.71 -25.12
CA ILE A 209 -2.96 -0.53 -23.72
C ILE A 209 -3.30 0.92 -23.35
N PRO A 210 -4.38 1.16 -22.60
CA PRO A 210 -4.69 2.50 -22.12
C PRO A 210 -3.66 2.93 -21.06
N SER A 211 -3.50 4.23 -20.89
CA SER A 211 -2.75 4.73 -19.72
C SER A 211 -3.40 4.26 -18.43
N ARG A 212 -2.61 3.71 -17.51
CA ARG A 212 -3.06 3.24 -16.19
C ARG A 212 -3.86 4.31 -15.45
N TYR A 213 -3.38 5.54 -15.50
CA TYR A 213 -4.06 6.74 -15.03
C TYR A 213 -4.08 7.77 -16.14
N ARG A 214 -5.24 8.35 -16.41
CA ARG A 214 -5.31 9.54 -17.23
C ARG A 214 -4.74 10.71 -16.44
N THR A 215 -4.01 11.59 -17.10
CA THR A 215 -3.39 12.77 -16.47
C THR A 215 -4.34 13.56 -15.59
N THR A 216 -5.61 13.66 -15.98
CA THR A 216 -6.67 14.41 -15.26
C THR A 216 -7.02 13.83 -13.88
N TYR A 217 -6.68 12.58 -13.60
CA TYR A 217 -6.90 11.95 -12.30
C TYR A 217 -5.67 11.17 -11.77
N PHE A 218 -4.51 11.38 -12.35
CA PHE A 218 -3.25 10.81 -11.85
C PHE A 218 -2.78 11.55 -10.58
N ASN A 219 -3.62 11.52 -9.55
CA ASN A 219 -3.43 12.30 -8.34
C ASN A 219 -2.17 11.90 -7.55
N ASN A 220 -1.71 10.66 -7.68
CA ASN A 220 -0.51 10.16 -6.99
C ASN A 220 0.70 11.06 -7.27
N THR A 221 0.93 11.44 -8.53
CA THR A 221 2.07 12.24 -8.97
C THR A 221 1.71 13.70 -9.19
N MET A 222 0.50 14.01 -9.69
CA MET A 222 0.12 15.38 -10.07
C MET A 222 -0.38 16.22 -8.89
N GLY A 223 -0.95 15.60 -7.86
CA GLY A 223 -1.50 16.31 -6.69
C GLY A 223 -1.18 15.63 -5.35
N GLY A 224 -0.51 14.48 -5.40
CA GLY A 224 -0.13 13.68 -4.25
C GLY A 224 1.29 13.93 -3.76
N GLY A 225 1.90 12.92 -3.23
CA GLY A 225 3.23 12.97 -2.63
C GLY A 225 4.37 12.43 -3.50
N TYR A 226 4.13 12.06 -4.77
CA TYR A 226 5.06 11.36 -5.64
C TYR A 226 5.38 12.08 -6.97
N PRO A 227 5.61 13.41 -7.02
CA PRO A 227 6.00 14.07 -8.26
C PRO A 227 7.33 13.51 -8.76
N ALA A 228 7.38 13.10 -10.04
CA ALA A 228 8.51 12.39 -10.65
C ALA A 228 8.93 11.13 -9.88
N GLY A 229 8.01 10.53 -9.13
CA GLY A 229 8.31 9.44 -8.19
C GLY A 229 7.50 8.17 -8.41
N TYR A 230 6.70 8.06 -9.48
CA TYR A 230 5.91 6.85 -9.70
C TYR A 230 6.77 5.62 -10.00
N TYR A 231 7.98 5.78 -10.53
CA TYR A 231 8.95 4.71 -10.73
C TYR A 231 9.36 4.00 -9.42
N SER A 232 9.16 4.66 -8.28
CA SER A 232 9.61 4.17 -6.97
C SER A 232 9.03 2.80 -6.60
N TYR A 233 7.81 2.51 -7.03
CA TYR A 233 7.19 1.21 -6.81
C TYR A 233 7.93 0.07 -7.53
N ILE A 234 8.32 0.29 -8.81
CA ILE A 234 9.10 -0.70 -9.58
C ILE A 234 10.49 -0.86 -8.96
N TRP A 235 11.11 0.24 -8.53
CA TRP A 235 12.41 0.21 -7.89
C TRP A 235 12.38 -0.54 -6.56
N ALA A 236 11.38 -0.27 -5.73
CA ALA A 236 11.17 -0.97 -4.47
C ALA A 236 10.88 -2.46 -4.68
N GLU A 237 10.14 -2.84 -5.75
CA GLU A 237 9.89 -4.23 -6.12
C GLU A 237 11.18 -5.00 -6.43
N VAL A 238 12.13 -4.36 -7.15
CA VAL A 238 13.46 -4.95 -7.39
C VAL A 238 14.18 -5.24 -6.07
N LEU A 239 14.14 -4.28 -5.14
CA LEU A 239 14.77 -4.44 -3.82
C LEU A 239 14.04 -5.48 -2.96
N ALA A 240 12.72 -5.52 -3.03
CA ALA A 240 11.91 -6.50 -2.32
C ALA A 240 12.18 -7.93 -2.80
N ALA A 241 12.30 -8.12 -4.12
CA ALA A 241 12.65 -9.42 -4.69
C ALA A 241 14.08 -9.89 -4.35
N ASP A 242 15.01 -8.96 -4.10
CA ASP A 242 16.37 -9.29 -3.63
C ASP A 242 16.40 -9.61 -2.13
N ALA A 243 15.50 -9.01 -1.36
CA ALA A 243 15.42 -9.18 0.09
C ALA A 243 14.66 -10.44 0.53
N TYR A 244 13.72 -10.91 -0.29
CA TYR A 244 12.92 -12.12 -0.07
C TYR A 244 13.64 -13.37 -0.58
#